data_af9cb563784feef15a8ea90ccce18c45
#
_entry.id   af9cb563784feef15a8ea90ccce18c45
#
_cell.length_a   1.000
_cell.length_b   1.000
_cell.length_c   1.000
_cell.angle_alpha   90.00
_cell.angle_beta   90.00
_cell.angle_gamma   90.00
#
_symmetry.space_group_name_H-M   'P 1'
#
loop_
_entity.id
_entity.type
_entity.pdbx_description
1 polymer ?
#
loop_
_entity_poly.entity_id
_entity_poly.type
_entity_poly.pdbx_seq_one_letter_code
_entity_poly.pdbx_strand_id
1 'polypeptide(L)'
;MTLQDFIKKRKYLIWYVKDYDRLSDAAIVEAILNYGNWEDVQTLFKILGIKKTAKIFSQQVKQPRCNYYPQIVNYFKLYFQTHA
;
A
#
# COMPACT_ATOMS: atom_id res chain seq x y z
N MET A 1 -13.21 9.55 4.32
CA MET A 1 -12.86 8.11 4.44
C MET A 1 -11.41 7.99 4.90
N THR A 2 -11.17 7.18 5.93
CA THR A 2 -9.82 6.89 6.39
C THR A 2 -9.30 5.63 5.73
N LEU A 3 -7.98 5.40 5.81
CA LEU A 3 -7.39 4.15 5.29
C LEU A 3 -7.98 2.92 5.99
N GLN A 4 -8.22 3.02 7.29
CA GLN A 4 -8.80 1.90 8.03
C GLN A 4 -10.22 1.60 7.57
N ASP A 5 -11.03 2.62 7.32
CA ASP A 5 -12.37 2.43 6.77
C ASP A 5 -12.32 1.79 5.39
N PHE A 6 -11.40 2.23 4.56
CA PHE A 6 -11.20 1.69 3.22
C PHE A 6 -10.82 0.21 3.28
N ILE A 7 -9.85 -0.15 4.12
CA ILE A 7 -9.36 -1.53 4.18
C ILE A 7 -10.40 -2.48 4.77
N LYS A 8 -11.24 -2.01 5.68
CA LYS A 8 -12.34 -2.81 6.25
C LYS A 8 -13.34 -3.24 5.16
N LYS A 9 -13.53 -2.41 4.14
CA LYS A 9 -14.39 -2.72 3.00
C LYS A 9 -13.69 -3.61 1.97
N ARG A 10 -12.37 -3.78 2.11
CA ARG A 10 -11.53 -4.54 1.17
C ARG A 10 -10.84 -5.70 1.89
N LYS A 11 -11.60 -6.51 2.61
CA LYS A 11 -11.04 -7.60 3.42
C LYS A 11 -10.22 -8.60 2.61
N TYR A 12 -10.48 -8.71 1.32
CA TYR A 12 -9.69 -9.57 0.44
C TYR A 12 -8.23 -9.15 0.33
N LEU A 13 -7.91 -7.91 0.70
CA LEU A 13 -6.53 -7.41 0.67
C LEU A 13 -5.75 -7.80 1.93
N ILE A 14 -6.45 -8.11 3.01
CA ILE A 14 -5.85 -8.40 4.32
C ILE A 14 -6.38 -9.68 4.93
N TRP A 15 -6.71 -10.65 4.08
CA TRP A 15 -7.27 -11.93 4.52
C TRP A 15 -6.41 -12.65 5.56
N TYR A 16 -5.12 -12.35 5.59
CA TYR A 16 -4.15 -12.95 6.52
C TYR A 16 -4.07 -12.22 7.87
N VAL A 17 -4.81 -11.12 8.04
CA VAL A 17 -4.76 -10.30 9.26
C VAL A 17 -6.04 -10.50 10.06
N LYS A 18 -5.91 -10.76 11.36
CA LYS A 18 -7.06 -10.97 12.23
C LYS A 18 -7.60 -9.68 12.84
N ASP A 19 -6.76 -8.69 13.05
CA ASP A 19 -7.10 -7.45 13.75
C ASP A 19 -6.92 -6.24 12.82
N TYR A 20 -7.98 -5.89 12.12
CA TYR A 20 -7.95 -4.80 11.13
C TYR A 20 -7.77 -3.42 11.78
N ASP A 21 -8.22 -3.27 13.01
CA ASP A 21 -8.24 -1.96 13.67
C ASP A 21 -6.85 -1.50 14.09
N ARG A 22 -5.89 -2.41 14.13
CA ARG A 22 -4.52 -2.12 14.57
C ARG A 22 -3.51 -2.05 13.43
N LEU A 23 -3.99 -2.08 12.18
CA LEU A 23 -3.09 -1.97 11.05
C LEU A 23 -2.54 -0.55 10.94
N SER A 24 -1.23 -0.46 10.81
CA SER A 24 -0.57 0.81 10.52
C SER A 24 -0.80 1.21 9.07
N ASP A 25 -0.61 2.50 8.75
CA ASP A 25 -0.69 2.98 7.38
C ASP A 25 0.29 2.23 6.48
N ALA A 26 1.50 1.93 6.98
CA ALA A 26 2.49 1.18 6.23
C ALA A 26 2.00 -0.23 5.87
N ALA A 27 1.36 -0.92 6.81
CA ALA A 27 0.82 -2.25 6.55
C ALA A 27 -0.30 -2.22 5.52
N ILE A 28 -1.15 -1.20 5.59
CA ILE A 28 -2.25 -1.02 4.62
C ILE A 28 -1.70 -0.71 3.23
N VAL A 29 -0.70 0.16 3.13
CA VAL A 29 -0.04 0.48 1.86
C VAL A 29 0.53 -0.79 1.24
N GLU A 30 1.24 -1.59 2.01
CA GLU A 30 1.82 -2.85 1.53
C GLU A 30 0.75 -3.79 0.98
N ALA A 31 -0.35 -3.97 1.73
CA ALA A 31 -1.43 -4.86 1.30
C ALA A 31 -2.06 -4.39 -0.01
N ILE A 32 -2.32 -3.09 -0.14
CA ILE A 32 -2.98 -2.55 -1.33
C ILE A 32 -2.05 -2.63 -2.55
N LEU A 33 -0.78 -2.28 -2.40
CA LEU A 33 0.16 -2.30 -3.52
C LEU A 33 0.47 -3.73 -4.00
N ASN A 34 0.51 -4.71 -3.08
CA ASN A 34 0.78 -6.10 -3.44
C ASN A 34 -0.43 -6.81 -4.03
N TYR A 35 -1.61 -6.60 -3.46
CA TYR A 35 -2.77 -7.43 -3.73
C TYR A 35 -3.97 -6.69 -4.30
N GLY A 36 -4.00 -5.37 -4.21
CA GLY A 36 -5.10 -4.56 -4.71
C GLY A 36 -5.08 -4.43 -6.23
N ASN A 37 -6.24 -4.14 -6.81
CA ASN A 37 -6.32 -3.78 -8.23
C ASN A 37 -5.96 -2.30 -8.41
N TRP A 38 -5.95 -1.84 -9.66
CA TRP A 38 -5.57 -0.45 -9.97
C TRP A 38 -6.52 0.57 -9.34
N GLU A 39 -7.81 0.26 -9.26
CA GLU A 39 -8.79 1.13 -8.60
C GLU A 39 -8.49 1.28 -7.11
N ASP A 40 -8.12 0.19 -6.45
CA ASP A 40 -7.74 0.20 -5.05
C ASP A 40 -6.51 1.10 -4.83
N VAL A 41 -5.52 0.99 -5.71
CA VAL A 41 -4.31 1.80 -5.64
C VAL A 41 -4.62 3.28 -5.82
N GLN A 42 -5.48 3.62 -6.78
CA GLN A 42 -5.87 5.01 -7.01
C GLN A 42 -6.64 5.57 -5.82
N THR A 43 -7.51 4.77 -5.20
CA THR A 43 -8.23 5.19 -4.00
C THR A 43 -7.27 5.44 -2.85
N LEU A 44 -6.26 4.59 -2.68
CA LEU A 44 -5.20 4.79 -1.70
C LEU A 44 -4.52 6.16 -1.89
N PHE A 45 -4.18 6.50 -3.14
CA PHE A 45 -3.55 7.78 -3.44
C PHE A 45 -4.44 8.96 -3.11
N LYS A 46 -5.76 8.83 -3.29
CA LYS A 46 -6.72 9.88 -2.94
C LYS A 46 -6.85 10.06 -1.42
N ILE A 47 -6.80 8.98 -0.67
CA ILE A 47 -6.95 9.02 0.79
C ILE A 47 -5.67 9.50 1.47
N LEU A 48 -4.54 8.91 1.11
CA LEU A 48 -3.26 9.12 1.79
C LEU A 48 -2.42 10.21 1.11
N GLY A 49 -2.55 10.36 -0.20
CA GLY A 49 -1.70 11.20 -1.00
C GLY A 49 -0.55 10.42 -1.62
N ILE A 50 -0.27 10.71 -2.89
CA ILE A 50 0.74 9.95 -3.63
C ILE A 50 2.15 10.14 -3.04
N LYS A 51 2.47 11.35 -2.59
CA LYS A 51 3.80 11.64 -2.03
C LYS A 51 4.03 10.87 -0.72
N LYS A 52 3.03 10.85 0.15
CA LYS A 52 3.12 10.12 1.42
C LYS A 52 3.18 8.61 1.17
N THR A 53 2.40 8.11 0.23
CA THR A 53 2.43 6.71 -0.17
C THR A 53 3.82 6.32 -0.71
N ALA A 54 4.39 7.15 -1.57
CA ALA A 54 5.73 6.93 -2.12
C ALA A 54 6.80 6.90 -1.03
N LYS A 55 6.68 7.79 -0.04
CA LYS A 55 7.62 7.83 1.08
C LYS A 55 7.57 6.53 1.90
N ILE A 56 6.36 6.07 2.22
CA ILE A 56 6.16 4.82 2.96
C ILE A 56 6.72 3.64 2.15
N PHE A 57 6.39 3.56 0.88
CA PHE A 57 6.89 2.51 -0.02
C PHE A 57 8.42 2.51 -0.06
N SER A 58 9.03 3.67 -0.24
CA SER A 58 10.48 3.81 -0.30
C SER A 58 11.16 3.31 0.98
N GLN A 59 10.57 3.60 2.14
CA GLN A 59 11.09 3.12 3.40
C GLN A 59 10.97 1.60 3.54
N GLN A 60 9.87 1.04 3.06
CA GLN A 60 9.63 -0.40 3.13
C GLN A 60 10.60 -1.19 2.26
N VAL A 61 10.87 -0.72 1.05
CA VAL A 61 11.77 -1.45 0.12
C VAL A 61 13.24 -1.37 0.54
N LYS A 62 13.58 -0.44 1.43
CA LYS A 62 14.95 -0.33 1.98
C LYS A 62 15.22 -1.32 3.10
N GLN A 63 14.18 -1.93 3.65
CA GLN A 63 14.33 -2.88 4.75
C GLN A 63 14.89 -4.20 4.25
N PRO A 64 15.70 -4.92 5.08
CA PRO A 64 16.24 -6.23 4.70
C PRO A 64 15.16 -7.24 4.34
N ARG A 65 14.00 -7.17 5.00
CA ARG A 65 12.85 -8.01 4.68
C ARG A 65 11.77 -7.15 4.07
N CYS A 66 11.63 -7.25 2.76
CA CYS A 66 10.58 -6.57 2.01
C CYS A 66 9.55 -7.61 1.58
N ASN A 67 8.29 -7.37 1.93
CA ASN A 67 7.20 -8.29 1.61
C ASN A 67 6.61 -8.06 0.22
N TYR A 68 7.11 -7.06 -0.51
CA TYR A 68 6.66 -6.80 -1.87
C TYR A 68 7.22 -7.82 -2.85
N TYR A 69 6.41 -8.24 -3.81
CA TYR A 69 6.90 -9.03 -4.94
C TYR A 69 7.87 -8.19 -5.79
N PRO A 70 8.92 -8.80 -6.37
CA PRO A 70 9.91 -8.04 -7.16
C PRO A 70 9.31 -7.21 -8.28
N GLN A 71 8.32 -7.73 -9.00
CA GLN A 71 7.65 -6.99 -10.07
C GLN A 71 6.85 -5.80 -9.54
N ILE A 72 6.28 -5.90 -8.33
CA ILE A 72 5.58 -4.79 -7.69
C ILE A 72 6.56 -3.69 -7.31
N VAL A 73 7.72 -4.06 -6.77
CA VAL A 73 8.77 -3.09 -6.43
C VAL A 73 9.18 -2.32 -7.66
N ASN A 74 9.50 -3.01 -8.77
CA ASN A 74 9.92 -2.37 -10.01
C ASN A 74 8.86 -1.43 -10.56
N TYR A 75 7.61 -1.88 -10.59
CA TYR A 75 6.51 -1.10 -11.13
C TYR A 75 6.31 0.21 -10.36
N PHE A 76 6.18 0.13 -9.05
CA PHE A 76 5.90 1.31 -8.24
C PHE A 76 7.12 2.20 -8.05
N LYS A 77 8.31 1.65 -8.08
CA LYS A 77 9.53 2.46 -8.06
C LYS A 77 9.55 3.40 -9.27
N LEU A 78 9.28 2.88 -10.45
CA LEU A 78 9.20 3.69 -11.67
C LEU A 78 8.02 4.64 -11.63
N TYR A 79 6.86 4.17 -11.17
CA TYR A 79 5.65 4.98 -11.09
C TYR A 79 5.86 6.20 -10.18
N PHE A 80 6.43 6.00 -9.00
CA PHE A 80 6.64 7.08 -8.06
C PHE A 80 7.74 8.05 -8.50
N GLN A 81 8.73 7.59 -9.25
CA GLN A 81 9.73 8.49 -9.84
C GLN A 81 9.11 9.47 -10.82
N THR A 82 8.06 9.06 -11.50
CA THR A 82 7.39 9.88 -12.51
C THR A 82 6.29 10.75 -11.92
N HIS A 83 5.53 10.25 -10.94
CA HIS A 83 4.29 10.86 -10.48
C HIS A 83 4.34 11.42 -9.05
N ALA A 84 5.38 11.15 -8.30
CA ALA A 84 5.45 11.62 -6.91
C ALA A 84 6.52 12.66 -6.66
#